data_b10b7ec0c227fc19eec2df74ce6f4343
#
_entry.id   b10b7ec0c227fc19eec2df74ce6f4343
#
_cell.length_a   1.000
_cell.length_b   1.000
_cell.length_c   1.000
_cell.angle_alpha   90.00
_cell.angle_beta   90.00
_cell.angle_gamma   90.00
#
_symmetry.space_group_name_H-M   'P 1'
#
loop_
_entity.id
_entity.type
_entity.pdbx_description
1 polymer ?
#
loop_
_entity_poly.entity_id
_entity_poly.type
_entity_poly.pdbx_seq_one_letter_code
_entity_poly.pdbx_strand_id
1 'polypeptide(L)'
;VLRWASRNALSYGFPAVLLSFYDKNNEPCCIVSNSVFILGNMLVLGLPKASRTAESIKFSNNFCVNIPEKGLLREFENSRPDSSFDVNRFYSQNFLYTKSDTINAPLMDICKVSIECEVLSSHEDQNYIIIISNIKSKNISRDLLHNDGSFMGRILDSL
;
A
#
# COMPACT_ATOMS: atom_id res chain seq x y z
N VAL A 1 -30.48 18.77 7.03
CA VAL A 1 -30.48 17.96 8.26
C VAL A 1 -29.43 16.86 8.14
N LEU A 2 -28.39 16.94 8.97
CA LEU A 2 -27.34 15.92 9.02
C LEU A 2 -27.91 14.65 9.67
N ARG A 3 -27.72 13.50 9.03
CA ARG A 3 -28.09 12.19 9.58
C ARG A 3 -26.84 11.42 9.97
N TRP A 4 -26.98 10.61 10.99
CA TRP A 4 -25.92 9.71 11.44
C TRP A 4 -25.56 8.70 10.33
N ALA A 5 -24.28 8.63 9.96
CA ALA A 5 -23.77 7.66 8.98
C ALA A 5 -22.97 6.58 9.70
N SER A 6 -23.04 5.34 9.21
CA SER A 6 -22.20 4.27 9.74
C SER A 6 -20.71 4.57 9.48
N ARG A 7 -19.81 4.08 10.33
CA ARG A 7 -18.35 4.26 10.16
C ARG A 7 -17.86 3.85 8.77
N ASN A 8 -18.47 2.84 8.17
CA ASN A 8 -18.11 2.35 6.84
C ASN A 8 -18.52 3.32 5.71
N ALA A 9 -19.49 4.21 5.95
CA ALA A 9 -19.90 5.20 4.97
C ALA A 9 -18.90 6.37 4.84
N LEU A 10 -18.03 6.58 5.81
CA LEU A 10 -17.03 7.65 5.81
C LEU A 10 -15.71 7.26 5.14
N SER A 11 -15.53 5.99 4.80
CA SER A 11 -14.36 5.53 4.03
C SER A 11 -14.52 5.71 2.52
N TYR A 12 -15.60 6.33 2.07
CA TYR A 12 -15.84 6.63 0.67
C TYR A 12 -14.95 7.79 0.19
N GLY A 13 -14.14 7.53 -0.83
CA GLY A 13 -13.42 8.56 -1.56
C GLY A 13 -11.91 8.65 -1.31
N PHE A 14 -11.34 7.80 -0.48
CA PHE A 14 -9.90 7.70 -0.37
C PHE A 14 -9.36 6.68 -1.38
N PRO A 15 -8.30 7.03 -2.14
CA PRO A 15 -7.70 6.11 -3.09
C PRO A 15 -7.19 4.87 -2.37
N ALA A 16 -7.52 3.70 -2.92
CA ALA A 16 -6.99 2.45 -2.44
C ALA A 16 -5.65 2.16 -3.13
N VAL A 17 -4.71 1.65 -2.36
CA VAL A 17 -3.38 1.25 -2.82
C VAL A 17 -3.10 -0.19 -2.41
N LEU A 18 -2.08 -0.79 -3.02
CA LEU A 18 -1.57 -2.10 -2.63
C LEU A 18 -0.31 -1.89 -1.77
N LEU A 19 -0.35 -2.39 -0.54
CA LEU A 19 0.83 -2.45 0.31
C LEU A 19 1.53 -3.79 0.10
N SER A 20 2.83 -3.77 -0.14
CA SER A 20 3.64 -4.97 -0.22
C SER A 20 4.81 -4.92 0.77
N PHE A 21 5.08 -6.04 1.40
CA PHE A 21 6.08 -6.19 2.46
C PHE A 21 6.48 -7.66 2.60
N TYR A 22 7.56 -7.93 3.30
CA TYR A 22 7.91 -9.29 3.74
C TYR A 22 7.40 -9.54 5.16
N ASP A 23 6.86 -10.71 5.38
CA ASP A 23 6.49 -11.16 6.73
C ASP A 23 7.72 -11.64 7.53
N LYS A 24 7.49 -12.13 8.75
CA LYS A 24 8.54 -12.64 9.63
C LYS A 24 9.31 -13.84 9.07
N ASN A 25 8.69 -14.57 8.14
CA ASN A 25 9.30 -15.73 7.48
C ASN A 25 9.99 -15.33 6.16
N ASN A 26 10.09 -14.02 5.89
CA ASN A 26 10.58 -13.47 4.64
C ASN A 26 9.73 -13.86 3.42
N GLU A 27 8.43 -14.10 3.66
CA GLU A 27 7.47 -14.38 2.60
C GLU A 27 6.85 -13.08 2.11
N PRO A 28 6.73 -12.88 0.79
CA PRO A 28 6.12 -11.67 0.24
C PRO A 28 4.62 -11.64 0.50
N CYS A 29 4.15 -10.51 0.99
CA CYS A 29 2.75 -10.25 1.31
C CYS A 29 2.25 -9.01 0.60
N CYS A 30 0.96 -8.99 0.27
CA CYS A 30 0.29 -7.83 -0.30
C CYS A 30 -1.13 -7.70 0.24
N ILE A 31 -1.51 -6.47 0.58
CA ILE A 31 -2.88 -6.12 1.01
C ILE A 31 -3.36 -4.85 0.32
N VAL A 32 -4.68 -4.67 0.27
CA VAL A 32 -5.30 -3.39 -0.11
C VAL A 32 -5.41 -2.50 1.12
N SER A 33 -5.02 -1.23 0.99
CA SER A 33 -5.20 -0.20 2.01
C SER A 33 -5.73 1.10 1.39
N ASN A 34 -6.57 1.81 2.14
CA ASN A 34 -7.05 3.14 1.81
C ASN A 34 -6.68 4.19 2.88
N SER A 35 -5.81 3.84 3.81
CA SER A 35 -5.39 4.67 4.94
C SER A 35 -3.96 5.15 4.78
N VAL A 36 -3.66 5.71 3.59
CA VAL A 36 -2.33 6.19 3.21
C VAL A 36 -2.42 7.63 2.75
N PHE A 37 -1.50 8.48 3.21
CA PHE A 37 -1.30 9.79 2.62
C PHE A 37 0.18 10.19 2.61
N ILE A 38 0.53 11.11 1.70
CA ILE A 38 1.89 11.61 1.52
C ILE A 38 1.94 13.08 1.91
N LEU A 39 2.95 13.43 2.69
CA LEU A 39 3.27 14.79 3.07
C LEU A 39 4.76 15.06 2.81
N GLY A 40 5.05 15.72 1.68
CA GLY A 40 6.43 15.94 1.26
C GLY A 40 7.15 14.62 0.98
N ASN A 41 8.21 14.33 1.72
CA ASN A 41 8.97 13.08 1.64
C ASN A 41 8.59 12.04 2.72
N MET A 42 7.48 12.29 3.41
CA MET A 42 6.93 11.36 4.39
C MET A 42 5.68 10.68 3.82
N LEU A 43 5.53 9.42 4.18
CA LEU A 43 4.31 8.65 3.94
C LEU A 43 3.76 8.19 5.28
N VAL A 44 2.47 8.42 5.49
CA VAL A 44 1.75 8.03 6.70
C VAL A 44 0.77 6.92 6.35
N LEU A 45 0.84 5.83 7.11
CA LEU A 45 0.04 4.63 6.94
C LEU A 45 -0.71 4.32 8.23
N GLY A 46 -2.02 4.16 8.15
CA GLY A 46 -2.86 3.69 9.24
C GLY A 46 -3.21 2.21 9.10
N LEU A 47 -3.09 1.43 10.16
CA LEU A 47 -3.42 0.00 10.18
C LEU A 47 -4.14 -0.40 11.47
N PRO A 48 -4.96 -1.45 11.46
CA PRO A 48 -5.38 -2.11 12.69
C PRO A 48 -4.14 -2.66 13.42
N LYS A 49 -3.98 -2.31 14.70
CA LYS A 49 -2.81 -2.66 15.51
C LYS A 49 -2.57 -4.18 15.60
N ALA A 50 -3.65 -4.96 15.72
CA ALA A 50 -3.59 -6.41 15.84
C ALA A 50 -3.42 -7.13 14.49
N SER A 51 -3.25 -6.41 13.37
CA SER A 51 -3.09 -7.03 12.07
C SER A 51 -1.69 -7.62 11.87
N ARG A 52 -1.61 -8.72 11.12
CA ARG A 52 -0.32 -9.29 10.68
C ARG A 52 0.50 -8.29 9.87
N THR A 53 -0.17 -7.43 9.11
CA THR A 53 0.48 -6.37 8.34
C THR A 53 1.23 -5.41 9.23
N ALA A 54 0.59 -4.92 10.30
CA ALA A 54 1.23 -4.03 11.27
C ALA A 54 2.43 -4.71 11.93
N GLU A 55 2.28 -5.96 12.32
CA GLU A 55 3.34 -6.75 12.92
C GLU A 55 4.52 -6.96 11.97
N SER A 56 4.25 -7.31 10.71
CA SER A 56 5.27 -7.54 9.69
C SER A 56 6.02 -6.27 9.32
N ILE A 57 5.32 -5.14 9.13
CA ILE A 57 5.95 -3.86 8.83
C ILE A 57 6.79 -3.36 10.01
N LYS A 58 6.34 -3.53 11.24
CA LYS A 58 7.13 -3.21 12.44
C LYS A 58 8.39 -4.07 12.54
N PHE A 59 8.31 -5.32 12.12
CA PHE A 59 9.44 -6.25 12.13
C PHE A 59 10.47 -5.92 11.04
N SER A 60 10.01 -5.72 9.79
CA SER A 60 10.89 -5.48 8.64
C SER A 60 11.38 -4.03 8.54
N ASN A 61 10.68 -3.08 9.16
CA ASN A 61 10.85 -1.64 9.00
C ASN A 61 10.72 -1.11 7.56
N ASN A 62 10.24 -1.93 6.63
CA ASN A 62 10.16 -1.60 5.22
C ASN A 62 8.84 -2.07 4.61
N PHE A 63 8.31 -1.27 3.68
CA PHE A 63 7.17 -1.63 2.86
C PHE A 63 7.13 -0.80 1.58
N CYS A 64 6.40 -1.27 0.59
CA CYS A 64 6.09 -0.50 -0.62
C CYS A 64 4.61 -0.17 -0.68
N VAL A 65 4.32 1.03 -1.19
CA VAL A 65 3.00 1.43 -1.64
C VAL A 65 2.98 1.35 -3.15
N ASN A 66 2.15 0.47 -3.69
CA ASN A 66 2.03 0.26 -5.13
C ASN A 66 0.68 0.83 -5.58
N ILE A 67 0.70 1.65 -6.63
CA ILE A 67 -0.51 2.26 -7.18
C ILE A 67 -0.97 1.38 -8.34
N PRO A 68 -2.11 0.68 -8.18
CA PRO A 68 -2.63 -0.20 -9.21
C PRO A 68 -3.30 0.59 -10.34
N GLU A 69 -3.33 0.01 -11.54
CA GLU A 69 -4.18 0.51 -12.60
C GLU A 69 -5.66 0.27 -12.30
N LYS A 70 -6.50 1.07 -12.98
CA LYS A 70 -7.95 0.97 -12.86
C LYS A 70 -8.42 -0.45 -13.25
N GLY A 71 -9.13 -1.11 -12.34
CA GLY A 71 -9.63 -2.48 -12.53
C GLY A 71 -8.86 -3.52 -11.72
N LEU A 72 -7.57 -3.36 -11.50
CA LEU A 72 -6.77 -4.30 -10.71
C LEU A 72 -7.25 -4.42 -9.27
N LEU A 73 -7.67 -3.31 -8.66
CA LEU A 73 -8.24 -3.32 -7.30
C LEU A 73 -9.48 -4.19 -7.18
N ARG A 74 -10.34 -4.22 -8.20
CA ARG A 74 -11.54 -5.09 -8.20
C ARG A 74 -11.16 -6.56 -8.20
N GLU A 75 -10.11 -6.94 -8.91
CA GLU A 75 -9.60 -8.32 -8.89
C GLU A 75 -9.09 -8.69 -7.49
N PHE A 76 -8.39 -7.78 -6.83
CA PHE A 76 -7.95 -7.95 -5.46
C PHE A 76 -9.11 -8.01 -4.46
N GLU A 77 -10.11 -7.17 -4.61
CA GLU A 77 -11.30 -7.15 -3.75
C GLU A 77 -12.18 -8.38 -3.93
N ASN A 78 -12.39 -8.82 -5.17
CA ASN A 78 -13.20 -10.00 -5.49
C ASN A 78 -12.55 -11.31 -5.03
N SER A 79 -11.25 -11.33 -4.84
CA SER A 79 -10.50 -12.48 -4.34
C SER A 79 -10.41 -12.55 -2.82
N ARG A 80 -11.11 -11.67 -2.08
CA ARG A 80 -11.16 -11.72 -0.61
C ARG A 80 -11.96 -12.94 -0.15
N PRO A 81 -11.36 -13.88 0.58
CA PRO A 81 -12.11 -14.64 1.54
C PRO A 81 -12.50 -13.72 2.69
N ASP A 82 -13.72 -13.88 3.20
CA ASP A 82 -14.34 -13.07 4.24
C ASP A 82 -13.38 -12.38 5.23
N SER A 83 -13.53 -11.05 5.30
CA SER A 83 -13.25 -10.14 6.44
C SER A 83 -11.88 -10.13 7.11
N SER A 84 -10.84 -10.78 6.66
CA SER A 84 -9.53 -10.66 7.28
C SER A 84 -8.57 -9.80 6.44
N PHE A 85 -8.06 -8.73 7.04
CA PHE A 85 -6.95 -7.93 6.53
C PHE A 85 -5.62 -8.71 6.42
N ASP A 86 -5.68 -10.01 6.61
CA ASP A 86 -4.56 -10.91 6.87
C ASP A 86 -4.37 -11.95 5.78
N VAL A 87 -4.21 -11.58 4.52
CA VAL A 87 -3.97 -12.59 3.49
C VAL A 87 -2.65 -12.38 2.78
N ASN A 88 -1.79 -13.36 2.91
CA ASN A 88 -0.64 -13.56 2.05
C ASN A 88 -1.15 -13.94 0.64
N ARG A 89 -1.16 -12.97 -0.29
CA ARG A 89 -1.84 -13.12 -1.59
C ARG A 89 -0.92 -13.25 -2.78
N PHE A 90 0.37 -13.04 -2.63
CA PHE A 90 1.29 -13.28 -3.74
C PHE A 90 1.19 -14.71 -4.27
N TYR A 91 1.05 -15.68 -3.36
CA TYR A 91 0.97 -17.09 -3.74
C TYR A 91 -0.39 -17.53 -4.30
N SER A 92 -1.49 -16.95 -3.81
CA SER A 92 -2.83 -17.38 -4.23
C SER A 92 -3.23 -16.86 -5.61
N GLN A 93 -2.54 -15.85 -6.15
CA GLN A 93 -2.89 -15.20 -7.41
C GLN A 93 -1.76 -15.13 -8.44
N ASN A 94 -0.63 -15.79 -8.22
CA ASN A 94 0.54 -15.78 -9.12
C ASN A 94 1.03 -14.36 -9.51
N PHE A 95 0.90 -13.38 -8.62
CA PHE A 95 1.44 -12.06 -8.89
C PHE A 95 2.96 -12.09 -8.87
N LEU A 96 3.54 -11.59 -9.96
CA LEU A 96 4.96 -11.40 -10.06
C LEU A 96 5.39 -10.17 -9.25
N TYR A 97 6.52 -10.28 -8.61
CA TYR A 97 7.15 -9.20 -7.89
C TYR A 97 8.66 -9.19 -8.11
N THR A 98 9.24 -8.00 -8.01
CA THR A 98 10.68 -7.79 -8.03
C THR A 98 11.13 -7.37 -6.63
N LYS A 99 12.23 -7.91 -6.16
CA LYS A 99 12.83 -7.45 -4.90
C LYS A 99 13.38 -6.04 -5.10
N SER A 100 13.09 -5.12 -4.17
CA SER A 100 13.68 -3.79 -4.19
C SER A 100 15.19 -3.86 -3.96
N ASP A 101 15.93 -3.01 -4.68
CA ASP A 101 17.37 -2.79 -4.47
C ASP A 101 17.65 -1.75 -3.36
N THR A 102 16.63 -0.97 -2.99
CA THR A 102 16.76 0.16 -2.06
C THR A 102 16.38 -0.22 -0.63
N ILE A 103 15.33 -1.03 -0.48
CA ILE A 103 14.78 -1.44 0.82
C ILE A 103 14.47 -2.95 0.83
N ASN A 104 14.22 -3.50 1.99
CA ASN A 104 13.81 -4.91 2.10
C ASN A 104 12.28 -5.06 1.96
N ALA A 105 11.76 -4.87 0.75
CA ALA A 105 10.36 -5.06 0.42
C ALA A 105 10.17 -5.49 -1.05
N PRO A 106 9.08 -6.20 -1.38
CA PRO A 106 8.78 -6.57 -2.76
C PRO A 106 8.05 -5.41 -3.48
N LEU A 107 8.41 -5.19 -4.74
CA LEU A 107 7.70 -4.31 -5.68
C LEU A 107 6.74 -5.16 -6.51
N MET A 108 5.51 -4.71 -6.69
CA MET A 108 4.55 -5.43 -7.52
C MET A 108 4.73 -5.07 -9.00
N ASP A 109 5.13 -6.04 -9.83
CA ASP A 109 5.45 -5.83 -11.24
C ASP A 109 4.24 -5.36 -12.07
N ILE A 110 3.04 -5.69 -11.62
CA ILE A 110 1.78 -5.28 -12.27
C ILE A 110 1.43 -3.80 -12.02
N CYS A 111 2.05 -3.16 -11.04
CA CYS A 111 1.81 -1.75 -10.72
C CYS A 111 2.82 -0.85 -11.43
N LYS A 112 2.33 0.22 -12.04
CA LYS A 112 3.18 1.18 -12.78
C LYS A 112 3.87 2.21 -11.88
N VAL A 113 3.41 2.34 -10.64
CA VAL A 113 4.01 3.23 -9.64
C VAL A 113 4.21 2.46 -8.35
N SER A 114 5.42 2.52 -7.82
CA SER A 114 5.77 1.96 -6.52
C SER A 114 6.57 2.97 -5.70
N ILE A 115 6.16 3.14 -4.44
CA ILE A 115 6.79 4.07 -3.49
C ILE A 115 7.40 3.23 -2.38
N GLU A 116 8.70 3.27 -2.28
CA GLU A 116 9.49 2.51 -1.31
C GLU A 116 9.65 3.28 -0.01
N CYS A 117 9.27 2.69 1.10
CA CYS A 117 9.18 3.34 2.39
C CYS A 117 9.98 2.60 3.47
N GLU A 118 10.68 3.38 4.28
CA GLU A 118 11.36 2.92 5.48
C GLU A 118 10.70 3.54 6.71
N VAL A 119 10.31 2.72 7.67
CA VAL A 119 9.64 3.18 8.89
C VAL A 119 10.56 4.10 9.69
N LEU A 120 10.07 5.29 10.01
CA LEU A 120 10.76 6.26 10.85
C LEU A 120 10.28 6.20 12.30
N SER A 121 8.97 6.14 12.50
CA SER A 121 8.35 6.07 13.81
C SER A 121 6.93 5.51 13.71
N SER A 122 6.37 5.13 14.84
CA SER A 122 4.98 4.71 14.93
C SER A 122 4.33 5.22 16.19
N HIS A 123 3.02 5.44 16.11
CA HIS A 123 2.17 5.81 17.23
C HIS A 123 0.99 4.85 17.32
N GLU A 124 0.72 4.34 18.50
CA GLU A 124 -0.33 3.35 18.73
C GLU A 124 -1.36 3.86 19.75
N ASP A 125 -2.61 3.50 19.51
CA ASP A 125 -3.66 3.54 20.50
C ASP A 125 -4.12 2.11 20.88
N GLN A 126 -5.34 1.96 21.38
CA GLN A 126 -5.88 0.65 21.75
C GLN A 126 -6.11 -0.26 20.54
N ASN A 127 -6.52 0.29 19.39
CA ASN A 127 -7.02 -0.44 18.22
C ASN A 127 -6.20 -0.25 16.96
N TYR A 128 -5.50 0.87 16.84
CA TYR A 128 -4.84 1.29 15.60
C TYR A 128 -3.38 1.66 15.82
N ILE A 129 -2.61 1.56 14.75
CA ILE A 129 -1.25 2.07 14.66
C ILE A 129 -1.14 3.02 13.48
N ILE A 130 -0.50 4.15 13.70
CA ILE A 130 -0.06 5.07 12.65
C ILE A 130 1.43 4.88 12.47
N ILE A 131 1.84 4.56 11.27
CA ILE A 131 3.24 4.39 10.87
C ILE A 131 3.64 5.62 10.07
N ILE A 132 4.71 6.28 10.49
CA ILE A 132 5.33 7.39 9.77
C ILE A 132 6.61 6.85 9.15
N SER A 133 6.78 7.05 7.85
CA SER A 133 7.91 6.53 7.09
C SER A 133 8.53 7.59 6.20
N ASN A 134 9.81 7.42 5.89
CA ASN A 134 10.50 8.16 4.85
C ASN A 134 10.33 7.46 3.51
N ILE A 135 10.04 8.24 2.48
CA ILE A 135 10.08 7.76 1.09
C ILE A 135 11.54 7.69 0.66
N LYS A 136 12.01 6.49 0.36
CA LYS A 136 13.39 6.22 -0.07
C LYS A 136 13.53 6.27 -1.58
N SER A 137 12.50 5.82 -2.31
CA SER A 137 12.48 5.79 -3.77
C SER A 137 11.04 5.84 -4.28
N LYS A 138 10.88 6.38 -5.49
CA LYS A 138 9.63 6.35 -6.25
C LYS A 138 9.95 5.77 -7.63
N ASN A 139 9.41 4.61 -7.91
CA ASN A 139 9.58 3.93 -9.18
C ASN A 139 8.32 4.16 -10.03
N ILE A 140 8.52 4.67 -11.23
CA ILE A 140 7.44 4.98 -12.17
C ILE A 140 7.78 4.34 -13.51
N SER A 141 6.81 3.63 -14.08
CA SER A 141 6.96 3.01 -15.38
C SER A 141 7.18 4.08 -16.47
N ARG A 142 8.08 3.80 -17.42
CA ARG A 142 8.49 4.76 -18.46
C ARG A 142 7.34 5.22 -19.36
N ASP A 143 6.35 4.38 -19.57
CA ASP A 143 5.14 4.71 -20.36
C ASP A 143 4.26 5.79 -19.71
N LEU A 144 4.51 6.12 -18.45
CA LEU A 144 3.84 7.20 -17.71
C LEU A 144 4.62 8.51 -17.66
N LEU A 145 5.79 8.56 -18.27
CA LEU A 145 6.66 9.72 -18.30
C LEU A 145 6.72 10.32 -19.69
N HIS A 146 6.73 11.65 -19.78
CA HIS A 146 7.12 12.36 -21.00
C HIS A 146 8.63 12.17 -21.25
N ASN A 147 9.08 12.49 -22.48
CA ASN A 147 10.49 12.39 -22.86
C ASN A 147 11.41 13.26 -21.98
N ASP A 148 10.90 14.28 -21.33
CA ASP A 148 11.64 15.16 -20.40
C ASP A 148 11.64 14.62 -18.96
N GLY A 149 11.05 13.44 -18.72
CA GLY A 149 10.92 12.83 -17.38
C GLY A 149 9.78 13.41 -16.53
N SER A 150 8.97 14.34 -17.07
CA SER A 150 7.79 14.81 -16.39
C SER A 150 6.64 13.80 -16.48
N PHE A 151 5.74 13.85 -15.52
CA PHE A 151 4.65 12.88 -15.41
C PHE A 151 3.55 13.14 -16.46
N MET A 152 3.16 12.13 -17.22
CA MET A 152 2.06 12.22 -18.19
C MET A 152 0.72 12.25 -17.48
N GLY A 153 0.30 13.44 -17.01
CA GLY A 153 -1.09 13.67 -16.57
C GLY A 153 -1.55 12.76 -15.41
N ARG A 154 -2.75 12.96 -15.07
CA ARG A 154 -3.53 12.53 -13.91
C ARG A 154 -3.74 11.02 -13.79
N ILE A 155 -2.77 10.25 -13.31
CA ILE A 155 -3.04 8.88 -12.83
C ILE A 155 -3.96 8.91 -11.61
N LEU A 156 -3.92 10.00 -10.83
CA LEU A 156 -4.73 10.17 -9.63
C LEU A 156 -6.18 10.58 -9.91
N ASP A 157 -6.54 11.02 -11.11
CA ASP A 157 -7.94 11.28 -11.49
C ASP A 157 -8.73 10.01 -11.85
N SER A 158 -8.09 8.84 -11.77
CA SER A 158 -8.71 7.54 -12.05
C SER A 158 -8.89 6.67 -10.80
N LEU A 159 -8.63 7.25 -9.64
CA LEU A 159 -8.91 6.61 -8.34
C LEU A 159 -10.24 7.07 -7.78
#